data_a31c24507e5bb68eb500fa048a1c794c
#
_entry.id   a31c24507e5bb68eb500fa048a1c794c
#
_cell.length_a   1.000
_cell.length_b   1.000
_cell.length_c   1.000
_cell.angle_alpha   90.00
_cell.angle_beta   90.00
_cell.angle_gamma   90.00
#
_symmetry.space_group_name_H-M   'P 1'
#
loop_
_entity.id
_entity.type
_entity.pdbx_description
1 polymer ?
#
loop_
_entity_poly.entity_id
_entity_poly.type
_entity_poly.pdbx_seq_one_letter_code
_entity_poly.pdbx_strand_id
1 'polypeptide(L)'
;MKKLFAVVLVGLLIAGIVYAAEKGTAKEATSMVDKAVAYLNANGKDKAFAAFNDTKGQFVKGDLYIYVLDLQAVCLAHGANIKHVGKSFLSIPDPDGKMFFREIVETAKAKGSGWVDYKWTNPVTKKVEAKTTYFKKVQDVVVACGIYKS
;
A
#
# COMPACT_ATOMS: atom_id res chain seq x y z
N MET A 1 53.74 20.62 -43.34
CA MET A 1 53.49 20.61 -41.90
C MET A 1 51.99 20.33 -41.63
N LYS A 2 51.66 19.11 -41.29
CA LYS A 2 50.28 18.71 -41.03
C LYS A 2 50.05 18.77 -39.52
N LYS A 3 49.18 19.71 -39.05
CA LYS A 3 48.80 19.81 -37.65
C LYS A 3 47.70 18.81 -37.39
N LEU A 4 47.97 17.76 -36.62
CA LEU A 4 46.99 16.84 -36.07
C LEU A 4 46.24 17.54 -34.92
N PHE A 5 44.94 17.78 -35.09
CA PHE A 5 44.06 18.15 -33.96
C PHE A 5 43.56 16.86 -33.30
N ALA A 6 44.05 16.58 -32.10
CA ALA A 6 43.48 15.54 -31.25
C ALA A 6 42.22 16.07 -30.60
N VAL A 7 41.05 15.56 -30.99
CA VAL A 7 39.79 15.81 -30.30
C VAL A 7 39.73 14.85 -29.11
N VAL A 8 39.94 15.39 -27.92
CA VAL A 8 39.67 14.64 -26.67
C VAL A 8 38.19 14.66 -26.39
N LEU A 9 37.56 13.51 -26.65
CA LEU A 9 36.14 13.28 -26.29
C LEU A 9 36.08 12.98 -24.78
N VAL A 10 35.77 13.98 -23.96
CA VAL A 10 35.49 13.80 -22.53
C VAL A 10 34.08 13.23 -22.42
N GLY A 11 33.99 11.91 -22.27
CA GLY A 11 32.74 11.23 -21.97
C GLY A 11 32.29 11.55 -20.55
N LEU A 12 31.26 12.38 -20.43
CA LEU A 12 30.62 12.69 -19.14
C LEU A 12 29.79 11.46 -18.74
N LEU A 13 30.33 10.58 -17.91
CA LEU A 13 29.59 9.53 -17.21
C LEU A 13 28.66 10.20 -16.19
N ILE A 14 27.42 10.45 -16.59
CA ILE A 14 26.36 10.79 -15.64
C ILE A 14 26.00 9.49 -14.91
N ALA A 15 26.64 9.27 -13.76
CA ALA A 15 26.19 8.27 -12.83
C ALA A 15 24.83 8.73 -12.29
N GLY A 16 23.77 8.21 -12.88
CA GLY A 16 22.41 8.40 -12.37
C GLY A 16 22.33 7.82 -10.98
N ILE A 17 22.22 8.66 -9.96
CA ILE A 17 21.92 8.24 -8.59
C ILE A 17 20.49 7.69 -8.63
N VAL A 18 20.35 6.37 -8.67
CA VAL A 18 19.06 5.72 -8.50
C VAL A 18 18.72 5.85 -7.01
N TYR A 19 17.91 6.85 -6.67
CA TYR A 19 17.29 6.89 -5.35
C TYR A 19 16.33 5.70 -5.26
N ALA A 20 16.68 4.70 -4.43
CA ALA A 20 15.73 3.69 -4.03
C ALA A 20 14.57 4.41 -3.30
N ALA A 21 13.32 4.19 -3.74
CA ALA A 21 12.16 4.77 -3.07
C ALA A 21 12.16 4.32 -1.62
N GLU A 22 12.04 5.26 -0.68
CA GLU A 22 11.98 4.94 0.74
C GLU A 22 10.74 4.11 1.02
N LYS A 23 10.92 3.00 1.74
CA LYS A 23 9.82 2.17 2.22
C LYS A 23 9.06 2.88 3.33
N GLY A 24 7.76 2.71 3.37
CA GLY A 24 6.93 3.22 4.46
C GLY A 24 7.29 2.57 5.79
N THR A 25 7.08 3.30 6.87
CA THR A 25 7.33 2.86 8.25
C THR A 25 6.04 2.47 8.96
N ALA A 26 6.15 1.69 10.04
CA ALA A 26 5.00 1.32 10.87
C ALA A 26 4.27 2.55 11.42
N LYS A 27 5.02 3.58 11.83
CA LYS A 27 4.44 4.85 12.31
C LYS A 27 3.65 5.57 11.22
N GLU A 28 4.15 5.59 9.99
CA GLU A 28 3.44 6.19 8.85
C GLU A 28 2.18 5.40 8.49
N ALA A 29 2.24 4.06 8.52
CA ALA A 29 1.07 3.22 8.26
C ALA A 29 -0.03 3.44 9.30
N THR A 30 0.29 3.45 10.59
CA THR A 30 -0.70 3.72 11.65
C THR A 30 -1.28 5.13 11.53
N SER A 31 -0.45 6.15 11.28
CA SER A 31 -0.90 7.52 11.08
C SER A 31 -1.82 7.65 9.85
N MET A 32 -1.52 6.94 8.77
CA MET A 32 -2.35 6.95 7.56
C MET A 32 -3.72 6.29 7.81
N VAL A 33 -3.76 5.19 8.55
CA VAL A 33 -5.02 4.55 8.97
C VAL A 33 -5.85 5.48 9.85
N ASP A 34 -5.24 6.10 10.85
CA ASP A 34 -5.95 7.04 11.74
C ASP A 34 -6.51 8.24 10.97
N LYS A 35 -5.74 8.80 10.04
CA LYS A 35 -6.19 9.86 9.13
C LYS A 35 -7.35 9.39 8.24
N ALA A 36 -7.27 8.17 7.71
CA ALA A 36 -8.34 7.60 6.88
C ALA A 36 -9.63 7.36 7.68
N VAL A 37 -9.52 6.84 8.90
CA VAL A 37 -10.66 6.66 9.81
C VAL A 37 -11.32 8.00 10.14
N ALA A 38 -10.54 9.02 10.47
CA ALA A 38 -11.05 10.37 10.72
C ALA A 38 -11.76 10.95 9.48
N TYR A 39 -11.18 10.76 8.30
CA TYR A 39 -11.77 11.21 7.04
C TYR A 39 -13.08 10.50 6.72
N LEU A 40 -13.14 9.18 6.94
CA LEU A 40 -14.35 8.38 6.77
C LEU A 40 -15.48 8.85 7.71
N ASN A 41 -15.16 9.06 8.98
CA ASN A 41 -16.14 9.53 9.96
C ASN A 41 -16.68 10.94 9.64
N ALA A 42 -15.84 11.82 9.11
CA ALA A 42 -16.22 13.18 8.79
C ALA A 42 -16.99 13.33 7.46
N ASN A 43 -16.73 12.45 6.48
CA ASN A 43 -17.23 12.63 5.11
C ASN A 43 -18.19 11.54 4.63
N GLY A 44 -18.32 10.44 5.38
CA GLY A 44 -19.11 9.28 4.97
C GLY A 44 -18.39 8.38 3.96
N LYS A 45 -18.96 7.17 3.73
CA LYS A 45 -18.31 6.11 2.95
C LYS A 45 -18.08 6.50 1.49
N ASP A 46 -19.06 7.04 0.81
CA ASP A 46 -18.97 7.31 -0.63
C ASP A 46 -17.79 8.25 -0.94
N LYS A 47 -17.71 9.36 -0.20
CA LYS A 47 -16.63 10.34 -0.36
C LYS A 47 -15.28 9.80 0.10
N ALA A 48 -15.25 9.05 1.20
CA ALA A 48 -14.03 8.45 1.70
C ALA A 48 -13.48 7.40 0.75
N PHE A 49 -14.31 6.49 0.24
CA PHE A 49 -13.85 5.44 -0.67
C PHE A 49 -13.39 6.02 -2.01
N ALA A 50 -14.03 7.07 -2.51
CA ALA A 50 -13.54 7.80 -3.69
C ALA A 50 -12.13 8.36 -3.45
N ALA A 51 -11.88 8.97 -2.28
CA ALA A 51 -10.56 9.48 -1.92
C ALA A 51 -9.52 8.36 -1.72
N PHE A 52 -9.91 7.22 -1.14
CA PHE A 52 -9.01 6.06 -0.95
C PHE A 52 -8.67 5.34 -2.25
N ASN A 53 -9.54 5.41 -3.25
CA ASN A 53 -9.32 4.84 -4.59
C ASN A 53 -8.43 5.71 -5.48
N ASP A 54 -8.17 6.95 -5.10
CA ASP A 54 -7.28 7.84 -5.86
C ASP A 54 -5.82 7.42 -5.66
N THR A 55 -5.24 6.79 -6.67
CA THR A 55 -3.86 6.27 -6.63
C THR A 55 -2.79 7.37 -6.54
N LYS A 56 -3.16 8.63 -6.72
CA LYS A 56 -2.30 9.82 -6.60
C LYS A 56 -2.78 10.77 -5.49
N GLY A 57 -3.74 10.32 -4.70
CA GLY A 57 -4.37 11.11 -3.66
C GLY A 57 -3.61 11.09 -2.33
N GLN A 58 -4.23 11.74 -1.35
CA GLN A 58 -3.64 11.94 -0.02
C GLN A 58 -3.51 10.69 0.84
N PHE A 59 -4.05 9.55 0.39
CA PHE A 59 -4.01 8.25 1.07
C PHE A 59 -3.08 7.25 0.38
N VAL A 60 -2.15 7.76 -0.43
CA VAL A 60 -1.06 7.02 -1.06
C VAL A 60 0.23 7.81 -0.87
N LYS A 61 1.31 7.15 -0.43
CA LYS A 61 2.65 7.73 -0.31
C LYS A 61 3.70 6.64 -0.53
N GLY A 62 4.37 6.67 -1.69
CA GLY A 62 5.34 5.62 -2.04
C GLY A 62 4.65 4.25 -2.12
N ASP A 63 5.08 3.30 -1.30
CA ASP A 63 4.50 1.96 -1.18
C ASP A 63 3.39 1.85 -0.12
N LEU A 64 3.07 2.95 0.59
CA LEU A 64 1.94 3.05 1.51
C LEU A 64 0.66 3.40 0.75
N TYR A 65 -0.40 2.68 1.02
CA TYR A 65 -1.74 2.97 0.50
C TYR A 65 -2.82 2.41 1.43
N ILE A 66 -3.97 3.10 1.44
CA ILE A 66 -5.16 2.61 2.15
C ILE A 66 -5.88 1.59 1.28
N TYR A 67 -6.35 0.53 1.92
CA TYR A 67 -7.43 -0.30 1.40
C TYR A 67 -8.48 -0.55 2.47
N VAL A 68 -9.70 -0.84 2.04
CA VAL A 68 -10.85 -1.05 2.92
C VAL A 68 -11.53 -2.36 2.56
N LEU A 69 -11.82 -3.14 3.59
CA LEU A 69 -12.61 -4.37 3.49
C LEU A 69 -13.93 -4.21 4.25
N ASP A 70 -14.98 -4.86 3.79
CA ASP A 70 -16.11 -5.13 4.64
C ASP A 70 -15.82 -6.32 5.59
N LEU A 71 -16.77 -6.67 6.45
CA LEU A 71 -16.60 -7.75 7.41
C LEU A 71 -16.71 -9.17 6.80
N GLN A 72 -16.94 -9.28 5.50
CA GLN A 72 -16.87 -10.48 4.67
C GLN A 72 -15.63 -10.52 3.76
N ALA A 73 -14.67 -9.62 4.00
CA ALA A 73 -13.44 -9.47 3.21
C ALA A 73 -13.69 -9.10 1.72
N VAL A 74 -14.79 -8.42 1.41
CA VAL A 74 -14.97 -7.78 0.11
C VAL A 74 -14.19 -6.45 0.11
N CYS A 75 -13.40 -6.22 -0.92
CA CYS A 75 -12.66 -4.98 -1.07
C CYS A 75 -13.60 -3.83 -1.47
N LEU A 76 -13.67 -2.80 -0.66
CA LEU A 76 -14.52 -1.63 -0.87
C LEU A 76 -13.75 -0.42 -1.43
N ALA A 77 -12.44 -0.34 -1.15
CA ALA A 77 -11.55 0.67 -1.70
C ALA A 77 -10.10 0.16 -1.73
N HIS A 78 -9.29 0.64 -2.68
CA HIS A 78 -7.90 0.20 -2.81
C HIS A 78 -7.02 1.24 -3.50
N GLY A 79 -6.13 1.88 -2.74
CA GLY A 79 -5.30 2.99 -3.21
C GLY A 79 -4.19 2.61 -4.22
N ALA A 80 -3.85 1.34 -4.36
CA ALA A 80 -2.84 0.90 -5.33
C ALA A 80 -3.43 0.25 -6.58
N ASN A 81 -4.65 -0.33 -6.51
CA ASN A 81 -5.24 -1.01 -7.64
C ASN A 81 -6.77 -1.06 -7.56
N ILE A 82 -7.42 -0.19 -8.29
CA ILE A 82 -8.89 -0.09 -8.36
C ILE A 82 -9.58 -1.38 -8.83
N LYS A 83 -8.89 -2.25 -9.55
CA LYS A 83 -9.44 -3.53 -10.03
C LYS A 83 -9.77 -4.52 -8.91
N HIS A 84 -9.27 -4.26 -7.70
CA HIS A 84 -9.60 -5.06 -6.52
C HIS A 84 -10.97 -4.72 -5.94
N VAL A 85 -11.48 -3.53 -6.17
CA VAL A 85 -12.77 -3.07 -5.64
C VAL A 85 -13.91 -3.97 -6.13
N GLY A 86 -14.75 -4.40 -5.20
CA GLY A 86 -15.87 -5.31 -5.42
C GLY A 86 -15.52 -6.80 -5.41
N LYS A 87 -14.23 -7.16 -5.30
CA LYS A 87 -13.80 -8.57 -5.23
C LYS A 87 -13.79 -9.08 -3.80
N SER A 88 -14.21 -10.34 -3.62
CA SER A 88 -14.04 -11.05 -2.35
C SER A 88 -12.60 -11.55 -2.22
N PHE A 89 -11.97 -11.23 -1.10
CA PHE A 89 -10.63 -11.67 -0.75
C PHE A 89 -10.62 -12.81 0.28
N LEU A 90 -11.80 -13.26 0.70
CA LEU A 90 -11.93 -14.26 1.77
C LEU A 90 -11.15 -15.56 1.50
N SER A 91 -11.06 -15.97 0.24
CA SER A 91 -10.40 -17.22 -0.18
C SER A 91 -9.13 -16.97 -1.00
N ILE A 92 -8.56 -15.77 -0.94
CA ILE A 92 -7.31 -15.45 -1.63
C ILE A 92 -6.14 -15.66 -0.66
N PRO A 93 -5.29 -16.67 -0.90
CA PRO A 93 -4.08 -16.87 -0.10
C PRO A 93 -2.95 -15.95 -0.58
N ASP A 94 -1.97 -15.74 0.28
CA ASP A 94 -0.67 -15.27 -0.14
C ASP A 94 0.14 -16.41 -0.82
N PRO A 95 1.34 -16.14 -1.37
CA PRO A 95 2.16 -17.17 -2.02
C PRO A 95 2.54 -18.37 -1.12
N ASP A 96 2.49 -18.20 0.20
CA ASP A 96 2.76 -19.28 1.16
C ASP A 96 1.47 -20.02 1.61
N GLY A 97 0.32 -19.68 1.01
CA GLY A 97 -0.98 -20.28 1.33
C GLY A 97 -1.69 -19.67 2.54
N LYS A 98 -1.19 -18.56 3.08
CA LYS A 98 -1.80 -17.88 4.23
C LYS A 98 -3.06 -17.12 3.84
N MET A 99 -4.18 -17.38 4.50
CA MET A 99 -5.46 -16.69 4.33
C MET A 99 -5.51 -15.39 5.16
N PHE A 100 -4.62 -14.49 4.85
CA PHE A 100 -4.36 -13.28 5.65
C PHE A 100 -5.52 -12.29 5.66
N PHE A 101 -6.32 -12.18 4.61
CA PHE A 101 -7.50 -11.32 4.62
C PHE A 101 -8.57 -11.80 5.60
N ARG A 102 -8.73 -13.12 5.73
CA ARG A 102 -9.59 -13.71 6.75
C ARG A 102 -9.07 -13.38 8.15
N GLU A 103 -7.78 -13.55 8.39
CA GLU A 103 -7.14 -13.23 9.68
C GLU A 103 -7.32 -11.75 10.04
N ILE A 104 -7.15 -10.83 9.07
CA ILE A 104 -7.39 -9.39 9.28
C ILE A 104 -8.82 -9.13 9.74
N VAL A 105 -9.81 -9.64 9.03
CA VAL A 105 -11.23 -9.40 9.33
C VAL A 105 -11.62 -10.03 10.67
N GLU A 106 -11.21 -11.27 10.95
CA GLU A 106 -11.50 -11.94 12.21
C GLU A 106 -10.84 -11.24 13.40
N THR A 107 -9.57 -10.82 13.25
CA THR A 107 -8.88 -10.04 14.30
C THR A 107 -9.54 -8.68 14.50
N ALA A 108 -9.95 -8.01 13.43
CA ALA A 108 -10.66 -6.74 13.52
C ALA A 108 -12.00 -6.87 14.24
N LYS A 109 -12.76 -7.92 13.99
CA LYS A 109 -14.01 -8.22 14.70
C LYS A 109 -13.77 -8.48 16.19
N ALA A 110 -12.72 -9.24 16.53
CA ALA A 110 -12.43 -9.65 17.91
C ALA A 110 -11.78 -8.55 18.74
N LYS A 111 -10.85 -7.78 18.16
CA LYS A 111 -9.96 -6.84 18.86
C LYS A 111 -10.08 -5.39 18.43
N GLY A 112 -10.75 -5.11 17.32
CA GLY A 112 -10.89 -3.76 16.77
C GLY A 112 -9.71 -3.28 15.94
N SER A 113 -8.49 -3.71 16.20
CA SER A 113 -7.28 -3.33 15.47
C SER A 113 -6.18 -4.39 15.65
N GLY A 114 -5.16 -4.33 14.82
CA GLY A 114 -4.02 -5.23 14.92
C GLY A 114 -3.06 -5.13 13.75
N TRP A 115 -2.12 -6.06 13.72
CA TRP A 115 -1.13 -6.25 12.67
C TRP A 115 -1.18 -7.69 12.17
N VAL A 116 -1.09 -7.88 10.85
CA VAL A 116 -1.00 -9.20 10.21
C VAL A 116 0.15 -9.21 9.21
N ASP A 117 0.98 -10.26 9.28
CA ASP A 117 2.12 -10.51 8.39
C ASP A 117 1.71 -11.43 7.24
N TYR A 118 2.11 -11.10 6.01
CA TYR A 118 1.89 -11.91 4.80
C TYR A 118 2.83 -11.47 3.68
N LYS A 119 2.72 -12.06 2.50
CA LYS A 119 3.44 -11.65 1.30
C LYS A 119 2.48 -11.03 0.29
N TRP A 120 2.88 -9.91 -0.31
CA TRP A 120 2.07 -9.22 -1.31
C TRP A 120 2.93 -8.46 -2.32
N THR A 121 2.37 -8.22 -3.50
CA THR A 121 3.06 -7.43 -4.53
C THR A 121 3.18 -5.97 -4.11
N ASN A 122 4.41 -5.49 -4.05
CA ASN A 122 4.71 -4.08 -3.80
C ASN A 122 4.38 -3.27 -5.07
N PRO A 123 3.53 -2.23 -4.98
CA PRO A 123 3.13 -1.45 -6.16
C PRO A 123 4.27 -0.64 -6.77
N VAL A 124 5.34 -0.37 -6.03
CA VAL A 124 6.52 0.39 -6.50
C VAL A 124 7.53 -0.54 -7.19
N THR A 125 7.92 -1.63 -6.51
CA THR A 125 8.94 -2.57 -7.04
C THR A 125 8.38 -3.59 -8.01
N LYS A 126 7.05 -3.82 -7.99
CA LYS A 126 6.32 -4.86 -8.75
C LYS A 126 6.72 -6.30 -8.36
N LYS A 127 7.39 -6.46 -7.24
CA LYS A 127 7.82 -7.77 -6.71
C LYS A 127 6.95 -8.18 -5.52
N VAL A 128 6.81 -9.50 -5.33
CA VAL A 128 6.22 -10.05 -4.11
C VAL A 128 7.24 -9.89 -2.98
N GLU A 129 6.84 -9.19 -1.94
CA GLU A 129 7.68 -8.88 -0.78
C GLU A 129 6.94 -9.22 0.52
N ALA A 130 7.67 -9.46 1.58
CA ALA A 130 7.11 -9.58 2.92
C ALA A 130 6.45 -8.26 3.32
N LYS A 131 5.24 -8.34 3.83
CA LYS A 131 4.41 -7.19 4.22
C LYS A 131 3.85 -7.40 5.62
N THR A 132 3.72 -6.33 6.38
CA THR A 132 2.89 -6.30 7.58
C THR A 132 1.89 -5.18 7.47
N THR A 133 0.64 -5.46 7.81
CA THR A 133 -0.45 -4.49 7.65
C THR A 133 -1.08 -4.17 9.00
N TYR A 134 -1.12 -2.87 9.31
CA TYR A 134 -1.96 -2.35 10.39
C TYR A 134 -3.39 -2.13 9.89
N PHE A 135 -4.35 -2.47 10.72
CA PHE A 135 -5.76 -2.27 10.42
C PHE A 135 -6.55 -1.84 11.65
N LYS A 136 -7.64 -1.16 11.38
CA LYS A 136 -8.60 -0.70 12.38
C LYS A 136 -10.02 -0.89 11.88
N LYS A 137 -10.85 -1.52 12.72
CA LYS A 137 -12.29 -1.61 12.46
C LYS A 137 -12.94 -0.27 12.81
N VAL A 138 -13.75 0.25 11.91
CA VAL A 138 -14.59 1.41 12.12
C VAL A 138 -15.96 1.13 11.54
N GLN A 139 -17.01 1.24 12.35
CA GLN A 139 -18.37 0.85 11.97
C GLN A 139 -18.39 -0.61 11.45
N ASP A 140 -18.81 -0.84 10.23
CA ASP A 140 -18.93 -2.13 9.56
C ASP A 140 -17.80 -2.40 8.54
N VAL A 141 -16.69 -1.64 8.58
CA VAL A 141 -15.55 -1.79 7.68
C VAL A 141 -14.23 -1.89 8.43
N VAL A 142 -13.22 -2.38 7.73
CA VAL A 142 -11.83 -2.47 8.20
C VAL A 142 -10.97 -1.60 7.29
N VAL A 143 -10.35 -0.57 7.85
CA VAL A 143 -9.41 0.32 7.15
C VAL A 143 -8.00 -0.16 7.42
N ALA A 144 -7.20 -0.33 6.38
CA ALA A 144 -5.90 -0.97 6.46
C ALA A 144 -4.81 -0.25 5.66
N CYS A 145 -3.58 -0.30 6.16
CA CYS A 145 -2.37 0.15 5.47
C CYS A 145 -1.19 -0.73 5.86
N GLY A 146 -0.46 -1.25 4.88
CA GLY A 146 0.68 -2.12 5.10
C GLY A 146 2.00 -1.48 4.74
N ILE A 147 3.06 -2.00 5.37
CA ILE A 147 4.46 -1.68 5.05
C ILE A 147 5.15 -2.94 4.53
N TYR A 148 6.08 -2.75 3.60
CA TYR A 148 6.92 -3.82 3.07
C TYR A 148 8.21 -3.92 3.86
N LYS A 149 8.53 -5.12 4.33
CA LYS A 149 9.72 -5.38 5.13
C LYS A 149 10.98 -5.41 4.25
N SER A 150 12.10 -5.03 4.83
CA SER A 150 13.43 -5.13 4.20
C SER A 150 13.91 -6.56 4.18
#